data_63b386702d17ee397c10ff177c4089c7
#
_entry.id   63b386702d17ee397c10ff177c4089c7
#
_cell.length_a   1.000
_cell.length_b   1.000
_cell.length_c   1.000
_cell.angle_alpha   90.00
_cell.angle_beta   90.00
_cell.angle_gamma   90.00
#
_symmetry.space_group_name_H-M   'P 1'
#
loop_
_entity.id
_entity.type
_entity.pdbx_description
1 polymer ?
#
loop_
_entity_poly.entity_id
_entity_poly.type
_entity_poly.pdbx_seq_one_letter_code
_entity_poly.pdbx_strand_id
1 'polypeptide(L)' 'MNYKQSRAARGLLGWSQQTLADAASVSLATIQLFETNKREPIPNNLTAIRRALEEAGVEFIPARSGKGVGVRLREG' A
#
# COMPACT_ATOMS: atom_id res chain seq x y z
N MET A 1 1.75 7.12 -2.82
CA MET A 1 1.51 5.67 -3.06
C MET A 1 0.29 5.52 -3.94
N ASN A 2 0.38 4.65 -4.93
CA ASN A 2 -0.78 4.33 -5.76
C ASN A 2 -1.29 2.90 -5.46
N TYR A 3 -2.42 2.53 -6.08
CA TYR A 3 -3.06 1.24 -5.79
C TYR A 3 -2.20 0.03 -6.19
N LYS A 4 -1.38 0.19 -7.23
CA LYS A 4 -0.49 -0.90 -7.66
C LYS A 4 0.63 -1.12 -6.65
N GLN A 5 1.14 -0.04 -6.07
CA GLN A 5 2.16 -0.14 -5.02
C GLN A 5 1.59 -0.83 -3.77
N SER A 6 0.34 -0.55 -3.41
CA SER A 6 -0.31 -1.22 -2.28
C SER A 6 -0.38 -2.74 -2.50
N ARG A 7 -0.81 -3.17 -3.68
CA ARG A 7 -0.88 -4.60 -4.01
C ARG A 7 0.49 -5.25 -4.01
N ALA A 8 1.48 -4.59 -4.61
CA ALA A 8 2.85 -5.10 -4.66
C ALA A 8 3.47 -5.18 -3.26
N ALA A 9 3.23 -4.18 -2.42
CA ALA A 9 3.72 -4.16 -1.05
C ALA A 9 3.15 -5.33 -0.25
N ARG A 10 1.83 -5.58 -0.38
CA ARG A 10 1.22 -6.76 0.27
C ARG A 10 1.87 -8.06 -0.22
N GLY A 11 2.16 -8.14 -1.52
CA GLY A 11 2.84 -9.31 -2.08
C GLY A 11 4.20 -9.52 -1.47
N LEU A 12 4.98 -8.46 -1.29
CA LEU A 12 6.29 -8.55 -0.65
C LEU A 12 6.19 -9.04 0.79
N LEU A 13 5.15 -8.62 1.52
CA LEU A 13 4.96 -8.98 2.93
C LEU A 13 4.23 -10.30 3.12
N GLY A 14 3.63 -10.86 2.08
CA GLY A 14 2.74 -12.00 2.21
C GLY A 14 1.44 -11.65 2.92
N TRP A 15 0.98 -10.42 2.84
CA TRP A 15 -0.21 -9.93 3.53
C TRP A 15 -1.46 -10.08 2.68
N SER A 16 -2.56 -10.49 3.31
CA SER A 16 -3.90 -10.38 2.72
C SER A 16 -4.40 -8.93 2.79
N GLN A 17 -5.45 -8.65 2.03
CA GLN A 17 -6.13 -7.35 2.14
C GLN A 17 -6.67 -7.13 3.56
N GLN A 18 -7.19 -8.17 4.20
CA GLN A 18 -7.70 -8.07 5.57
C GLN A 18 -6.58 -7.73 6.55
N THR A 19 -5.40 -8.33 6.40
CA THR A 19 -4.24 -8.01 7.25
C THR A 19 -3.87 -6.54 7.09
N LEU A 20 -3.85 -6.01 5.88
CA LEU A 20 -3.56 -4.60 5.66
C LEU A 20 -4.65 -3.71 6.26
N ALA A 21 -5.91 -4.06 6.07
CA ALA A 21 -7.03 -3.30 6.64
C ALA A 21 -6.91 -3.21 8.16
N ASP A 22 -6.62 -4.34 8.82
CA ASP A 22 -6.44 -4.38 10.26
C ASP A 22 -5.24 -3.53 10.71
N ALA A 23 -4.11 -3.66 10.03
CA ALA A 23 -2.90 -2.91 10.37
C ALA A 23 -3.10 -1.40 10.20
N ALA A 24 -3.84 -0.98 9.21
CA ALA A 24 -4.11 0.43 8.93
C ALA A 24 -5.33 0.97 9.68
N SER A 25 -6.08 0.11 10.35
CA SER A 25 -7.34 0.48 11.02
C SER A 25 -8.35 1.11 10.06
N VAL A 26 -8.45 0.54 8.87
CA VAL A 26 -9.46 0.92 7.87
C VAL A 26 -10.31 -0.30 7.54
N SER A 27 -11.45 -0.08 6.88
CA SER A 27 -12.31 -1.19 6.50
C SER A 27 -11.71 -2.00 5.35
N LEU A 28 -12.05 -3.28 5.28
CA LEU A 28 -11.67 -4.13 4.16
C LEU A 28 -12.18 -3.54 2.84
N ALA A 29 -13.42 -3.00 2.84
CA ALA A 29 -13.98 -2.38 1.65
C ALA A 29 -13.11 -1.22 1.14
N THR A 30 -12.54 -0.42 2.04
CA THR A 30 -11.62 0.67 1.67
C THR A 30 -10.42 0.11 0.91
N ILE A 31 -9.82 -0.98 1.38
CA ILE A 31 -8.67 -1.60 0.70
C ILE A 31 -9.10 -2.16 -0.66
N GLN A 32 -10.24 -2.87 -0.71
CA GLN A 32 -10.72 -3.47 -1.95
C GLN A 32 -11.00 -2.41 -3.03
N LEU A 33 -11.66 -1.33 -2.67
CA LEU A 33 -11.99 -0.26 -3.62
C LEU A 33 -10.73 0.47 -4.09
N PHE A 34 -9.77 0.67 -3.18
CA PHE A 34 -8.49 1.29 -3.54
C PHE A 34 -7.70 0.40 -4.50
N GLU A 35 -7.52 -0.87 -4.16
CA GLU A 35 -6.64 -1.76 -4.91
C GLU A 35 -7.23 -2.22 -6.25
N THR A 36 -8.51 -2.02 -6.45
CA THR A 36 -9.16 -2.23 -7.75
C THR A 36 -9.30 -0.93 -8.54
N ASN A 37 -8.72 0.15 -8.05
CA ASN A 37 -8.75 1.48 -8.67
C ASN A 37 -10.17 2.02 -8.85
N LYS A 38 -11.08 1.65 -7.96
CA LYS A 38 -12.47 2.10 -8.02
C LYS A 38 -12.72 3.36 -7.19
N ARG A 39 -11.96 3.53 -6.11
CA ARG A 39 -12.12 4.69 -5.23
C ARG A 39 -10.81 4.99 -4.52
N GLU A 40 -10.38 6.24 -4.57
CA GLU A 40 -9.26 6.74 -3.77
C GLU A 40 -9.70 6.89 -2.32
N PRO A 41 -8.98 6.36 -1.33
CA PRO A 41 -9.32 6.59 0.06
C PRO A 41 -9.21 8.08 0.39
N ILE A 42 -9.96 8.52 1.41
CA ILE A 42 -9.76 9.86 1.95
C ILE A 42 -8.31 10.00 2.43
N PRO A 43 -7.75 11.24 2.44
CA PRO A 43 -6.31 11.42 2.72
C PRO A 43 -5.82 10.77 4.01
N ASN A 44 -6.57 10.84 5.09
CA ASN A 44 -6.16 10.21 6.36
C ASN A 44 -6.08 8.69 6.24
N ASN A 45 -7.00 8.08 5.51
CA ASN A 45 -6.97 6.62 5.30
C ASN A 45 -5.82 6.22 4.38
N LEU A 46 -5.55 7.00 3.34
CA LEU A 46 -4.43 6.72 2.45
C LEU A 46 -3.10 6.79 3.21
N THR A 47 -2.94 7.81 4.07
CA THR A 47 -1.76 7.94 4.93
C THR A 47 -1.63 6.75 5.88
N ALA A 48 -2.74 6.30 6.47
CA ALA A 48 -2.74 5.16 7.38
C ALA A 48 -2.31 3.87 6.67
N ILE A 49 -2.79 3.65 5.45
CA ILE A 49 -2.42 2.48 4.63
C ILE A 49 -0.92 2.51 4.33
N ARG A 50 -0.42 3.65 3.87
CA ARG A 50 1.00 3.80 3.57
C ARG A 50 1.86 3.55 4.81
N ARG A 51 1.48 4.15 5.93
CA ARG A 51 2.23 4.01 7.18
C ARG A 51 2.27 2.56 7.66
N ALA A 52 1.15 1.84 7.56
CA ALA A 52 1.10 0.43 7.96
C ALA A 52 2.09 -0.40 7.15
N LEU A 53 2.17 -0.16 5.85
CA LEU A 53 3.11 -0.87 4.97
C LEU A 53 4.55 -0.47 5.26
N GLU A 54 4.81 0.82 5.48
CA GLU A 54 6.16 1.30 5.81
C GLU A 54 6.65 0.73 7.15
N GLU A 55 5.79 0.70 8.16
CA GLU A 55 6.14 0.13 9.46
C GLU A 55 6.42 -1.38 9.37
N ALA A 56 5.79 -2.06 8.42
CA ALA A 56 6.03 -3.48 8.17
C ALA A 56 7.31 -3.74 7.36
N GLY A 57 7.99 -2.70 6.90
CA GLY A 57 9.29 -2.82 6.24
C GLY A 57 9.31 -2.48 4.75
N VAL A 58 8.23 -1.96 4.20
CA VAL A 58 8.18 -1.59 2.78
C VAL A 58 8.70 -0.18 2.57
N GLU A 59 9.53 0.00 1.54
CA GLU A 59 9.91 1.32 1.01
C GLU A 59 9.16 1.57 -0.29
N PHE A 60 8.62 2.78 -0.42
CA PHE A 60 7.98 3.22 -1.66
C PHE A 60 8.99 3.97 -2.51
N ILE A 61 9.13 3.56 -3.76
CA ILE A 61 10.10 4.11 -4.69
C ILE A 61 9.35 5.06 -5.63
N PRO A 62 9.70 6.36 -5.64
CA PRO A 62 9.05 7.31 -6.53
C PRO A 62 9.46 7.11 -7.98
N ALA A 63 8.62 7.58 -8.90
CA ALA A 63 8.98 7.62 -10.31
C ALA A 63 10.20 8.53 -10.51
N ARG A 64 11.15 8.10 -11.34
CA ARG A 64 12.39 8.82 -11.54
C ARG A 64 13.02 8.46 -12.89
N SER A 65 13.58 9.45 -13.56
CA SER A 65 14.36 9.24 -14.80
C SER A 65 13.60 8.42 -15.84
N GLY A 66 12.32 8.72 -16.04
CA GLY A 66 11.47 8.03 -17.00
C GLY A 66 11.00 6.65 -16.56
N LYS A 67 11.35 6.21 -15.35
CA LYS A 67 10.90 4.94 -14.79
C LYS A 67 9.74 5.15 -13.84
N GLY A 68 8.83 4.18 -13.78
CA GLY A 68 7.65 4.25 -12.94
C GLY A 68 7.97 4.05 -11.45
N VAL A 69 6.91 4.13 -10.64
CA VAL A 69 7.00 3.90 -9.20
C VAL A 69 7.24 2.42 -8.89
N GLY A 70 7.72 2.13 -7.70
CA GLY A 70 7.92 0.75 -7.25
C GLY A 70 7.84 0.64 -5.75
N VAL A 71 8.13 -0.56 -5.26
CA VAL A 71 8.23 -0.87 -3.84
C VAL A 71 9.36 -1.88 -3.63
N ARG A 72 9.94 -1.87 -2.43
CA ARG A 72 10.91 -2.89 -2.03
C ARG A 72 10.87 -3.04 -0.51
N LEU A 73 11.40 -4.15 -0.02
CA LEU A 73 11.64 -4.29 1.42
C LEU A 73 12.92 -3.53 1.78
N ARG A 74 12.92 -2.88 2.96
CA ARG A 74 14.11 -2.17 3.43
C ARG A 74 15.27 -3.13 3.67
N GLU A 75 14.94 -4.34 4.14
CA GLU A 75 15.93 -5.40 4.39
C GLU A 75 15.53 -6.62 3.58
N GLY A 76 16.42 -7.05 2.74
CA GLY A 76 16.18 -8.15 1.82
C GLY A 76 16.21 -9.52 2.43
#